data_3bbd6f6ccc6d7790a192126501463963
#
_entry.id   3bbd6f6ccc6d7790a192126501463963
#
_cell.length_a   1.000
_cell.length_b   1.000
_cell.length_c   1.000
_cell.angle_alpha   90.00
_cell.angle_beta   90.00
_cell.angle_gamma   90.00
#
_symmetry.space_group_name_H-M   'P 1'
#
loop_
_entity.id
_entity.type
_entity.pdbx_description
1 polymer ?
#
loop_
_entity_poly.entity_id
_entity_poly.type
_entity_poly.pdbx_seq_one_letter_code
_entity_poly.pdbx_strand_id
1 'polypeptide(L)'
;GRARATTFVLHILPRRMAPVHGSPSWRAPRFPFIFHPTNIMKWYTCTPVSFKGDHTFFSRDSGAFCKAFQRIGVESRAIMPTPAQEGDDPDLIRTEYANLKDAAWWKSLGIDGVILYAWGMGKYLPIARAIHDAGIFLVVYMDTSGLFYPWRYWKTLTLQIWNREKNKRGNLKGPLFACLHIIKNHTFGALDWGRRKHLKMANLISFPSPAALLSILDRQWLYGKQICKKLALIPNPISSEHTLNPVQPKHNLIVAVGRWDDCFQKNTNLLMQALEIFVNKSPSPWIVEIYGRIPPFLHEWHQQLPPQHQNYIHLNGIIPNQKLIKVYAKSKICLCSSRYEGSHIASAEALCAGASVVGPRLTPQLNCLQWYVSHDSGTLSPDDSPESLSGALLEEIRAWDSGKRNPEEISRYWCSLLHAENSCKRIIAAYEAAQGGKTGL
;
A
#
# COMPACT_ATOMS: atom_id res chain seq x y z
N GLY A 1 30.60 3.62 30.10
CA GLY A 1 29.57 4.41 29.47
C GLY A 1 28.84 3.62 28.41
N ARG A 2 27.63 3.08 28.70
CA ARG A 2 26.81 2.39 27.69
C ARG A 2 26.02 3.47 26.93
N ALA A 3 26.34 3.66 25.66
CA ALA A 3 25.58 4.52 24.76
C ALA A 3 24.12 4.07 24.68
N ARG A 4 23.21 4.98 24.95
CA ARG A 4 21.78 4.81 24.75
C ARG A 4 21.50 4.75 23.25
N ALA A 5 21.39 3.54 22.69
CA ALA A 5 20.80 3.35 21.38
C ALA A 5 19.32 3.69 21.49
N THR A 6 18.94 4.79 20.91
CA THR A 6 17.61 5.39 20.95
C THR A 6 16.61 4.43 20.30
N THR A 7 15.70 3.93 21.10
CA THR A 7 14.62 2.99 20.76
C THR A 7 13.55 3.75 19.98
N PHE A 8 13.75 3.94 18.69
CA PHE A 8 12.80 4.67 17.81
C PHE A 8 11.55 3.87 17.44
N VAL A 9 11.57 2.55 17.67
CA VAL A 9 10.47 1.63 17.21
C VAL A 9 9.40 1.42 18.28
N LEU A 10 9.66 1.68 19.57
CA LEU A 10 8.77 1.24 20.66
C LEU A 10 7.68 2.23 21.07
N HIS A 11 7.63 3.44 20.51
CA HIS A 11 6.57 4.41 20.84
C HIS A 11 5.37 4.39 19.91
N ILE A 12 5.32 3.51 18.89
CA ILE A 12 4.26 3.51 17.85
C ILE A 12 3.24 2.37 18.04
N LEU A 13 3.50 1.41 18.92
CA LEU A 13 2.52 0.33 19.15
C LEU A 13 1.97 0.42 20.58
N PRO A 14 0.64 0.55 20.76
CA PRO A 14 0.04 0.44 22.09
C PRO A 14 0.25 -0.98 22.64
N ARG A 15 0.70 -1.05 23.90
CA ARG A 15 0.74 -2.30 24.67
C ARG A 15 -0.69 -2.82 24.78
N ARG A 16 -0.97 -3.99 24.11
CA ARG A 16 -2.25 -4.69 24.07
C ARG A 16 -3.42 -3.83 23.54
N MET A 17 -3.94 -4.21 22.38
CA MET A 17 -5.23 -3.72 21.90
C MET A 17 -6.34 -4.28 22.81
N ALA A 18 -6.62 -3.59 23.89
CA ALA A 18 -7.91 -3.64 24.58
C ALA A 18 -8.89 -2.75 23.80
N PRO A 19 -10.22 -2.97 23.85
CA PRO A 19 -11.17 -2.09 23.22
C PRO A 19 -11.04 -0.70 23.83
N VAL A 20 -10.57 0.26 23.04
CA VAL A 20 -10.27 1.61 23.52
C VAL A 20 -11.50 2.48 23.26
N HIS A 21 -12.25 2.75 24.32
CA HIS A 21 -12.98 4.00 24.46
C HIS A 21 -11.99 5.03 24.97
N GLY A 22 -11.57 5.95 24.11
CA GLY A 22 -10.64 7.02 24.44
C GLY A 22 -9.56 7.19 23.37
N SER A 23 -9.66 8.25 22.58
CA SER A 23 -8.71 8.59 21.52
C SER A 23 -7.35 8.99 22.10
N PRO A 24 -6.23 8.32 21.75
CA PRO A 24 -4.91 8.84 22.02
C PRO A 24 -4.59 9.97 21.03
N SER A 25 -4.29 11.14 21.53
CA SER A 25 -3.81 12.27 20.72
C SER A 25 -2.42 11.97 20.15
N TRP A 26 -2.35 11.54 18.91
CA TRP A 26 -1.12 11.40 18.17
C TRP A 26 -0.68 12.76 17.65
N ARG A 27 0.30 13.37 18.28
CA ARG A 27 1.00 14.52 17.69
C ARG A 27 2.12 13.99 16.80
N ALA A 28 2.04 14.28 15.50
CA ALA A 28 3.15 14.06 14.58
C ALA A 28 4.39 14.86 15.08
N PRO A 29 5.58 14.25 15.16
CA PRO A 29 6.78 14.98 15.54
C PRO A 29 7.06 16.07 14.50
N ARG A 30 7.13 17.32 14.94
CA ARG A 30 7.62 18.44 14.13
C ARG A 30 9.14 18.37 14.12
N PHE A 31 9.74 18.05 12.99
CA PHE A 31 11.18 18.13 12.78
C PHE A 31 11.49 19.48 12.13
N PRO A 32 12.39 20.31 12.69
CA PRO A 32 12.92 21.47 11.98
C PRO A 32 13.87 20.96 10.88
N PHE A 33 13.56 21.28 9.63
CA PHE A 33 14.46 21.05 8.50
C PHE A 33 15.49 22.18 8.48
N ILE A 34 16.77 21.85 8.68
CA ILE A 34 17.89 22.74 8.39
C ILE A 34 18.55 22.21 7.12
N PHE A 35 18.30 22.86 5.99
CA PHE A 35 19.00 22.58 4.75
C PHE A 35 20.39 23.24 4.83
N HIS A 36 21.47 22.44 4.73
CA HIS A 36 22.81 22.94 4.43
C HIS A 36 23.06 22.78 2.92
N PRO A 37 23.29 23.86 2.15
CA PRO A 37 23.34 23.83 0.70
C PRO A 37 24.76 23.63 0.18
N THR A 38 25.37 22.45 0.31
CA THR A 38 26.69 22.22 -0.33
C THR A 38 26.77 20.95 -1.19
N ASN A 39 25.82 20.03 -1.10
CA ASN A 39 25.68 18.92 -2.06
C ASN A 39 24.21 18.57 -2.25
N ILE A 40 23.75 18.58 -3.51
CA ILE A 40 22.41 18.11 -3.86
C ILE A 40 22.35 16.61 -3.53
N MET A 41 21.49 16.25 -2.59
CA MET A 41 21.26 14.86 -2.19
C MET A 41 20.67 14.09 -3.37
N LYS A 42 21.14 12.84 -3.60
CA LYS A 42 20.73 11.99 -4.73
C LYS A 42 20.09 10.71 -4.24
N TRP A 43 18.79 10.56 -4.48
CA TRP A 43 18.03 9.38 -4.09
C TRP A 43 17.30 8.77 -5.27
N TYR A 44 17.66 7.53 -5.63
CA TYR A 44 17.03 6.85 -6.75
C TYR A 44 16.04 5.79 -6.27
N THR A 45 15.19 5.32 -7.18
CA THR A 45 14.34 4.16 -6.96
C THR A 45 14.68 3.06 -7.93
N CYS A 46 14.54 1.80 -7.53
CA CYS A 46 14.82 0.66 -8.39
C CYS A 46 13.71 -0.38 -8.31
N THR A 47 13.15 -0.73 -9.45
CA THR A 47 12.24 -1.87 -9.58
C THR A 47 12.90 -2.92 -10.47
N PRO A 48 13.28 -4.11 -9.94
CA PRO A 48 14.04 -5.11 -10.67
C PRO A 48 13.18 -5.96 -11.64
N VAL A 49 12.10 -5.35 -12.13
CA VAL A 49 11.19 -5.90 -13.12
C VAL A 49 10.93 -4.82 -14.15
N SER A 50 10.93 -5.20 -15.44
CA SER A 50 10.64 -4.25 -16.51
C SER A 50 9.14 -4.03 -16.63
N PHE A 51 8.73 -2.77 -16.51
CA PHE A 51 7.39 -2.27 -16.81
C PHE A 51 7.48 -1.14 -17.84
N LYS A 52 6.35 -0.72 -18.39
CA LYS A 52 6.28 0.52 -19.14
C LYS A 52 6.57 1.68 -18.21
N GLY A 53 7.58 2.48 -18.53
CA GLY A 53 8.05 3.61 -17.72
C GLY A 53 7.34 4.92 -18.07
N ASP A 54 6.05 4.88 -18.32
CA ASP A 54 5.23 6.03 -18.67
C ASP A 54 4.71 6.78 -17.42
N HIS A 55 3.89 7.78 -17.64
CA HIS A 55 3.29 8.58 -16.57
C HIS A 55 2.50 7.71 -15.56
N THR A 56 1.95 6.57 -15.98
CA THR A 56 1.21 5.67 -15.10
C THR A 56 2.12 5.04 -14.05
N PHE A 57 3.33 4.63 -14.47
CA PHE A 57 4.36 4.17 -13.54
C PHE A 57 4.80 5.28 -12.58
N PHE A 58 5.04 6.49 -13.10
CA PHE A 58 5.49 7.62 -12.28
C PHE A 58 4.40 8.23 -11.38
N SER A 59 3.14 7.88 -11.57
CA SER A 59 2.04 8.22 -10.66
C SER A 59 1.87 7.24 -9.51
N ARG A 60 2.62 6.12 -9.48
CA ARG A 60 2.45 5.01 -8.55
C ARG A 60 3.79 4.44 -8.08
N ASP A 61 3.75 3.70 -6.99
CA ASP A 61 4.83 2.84 -6.50
C ASP A 61 6.20 3.54 -6.47
N SER A 62 7.22 2.93 -7.04
CA SER A 62 8.59 3.46 -7.05
C SER A 62 8.73 4.73 -7.90
N GLY A 63 7.95 4.87 -8.97
CA GLY A 63 7.95 6.07 -9.80
C GLY A 63 7.40 7.28 -9.05
N ALA A 64 6.35 7.11 -8.24
CA ALA A 64 5.79 8.18 -7.42
C ALA A 64 6.80 8.66 -6.36
N PHE A 65 7.60 7.78 -5.76
CA PHE A 65 8.70 8.17 -4.89
C PHE A 65 9.76 8.99 -5.64
N CYS A 66 10.13 8.59 -6.87
CA CYS A 66 11.06 9.34 -7.70
C CYS A 66 10.59 10.78 -7.90
N LYS A 67 9.36 10.97 -8.38
CA LYS A 67 8.79 12.31 -8.58
C LYS A 67 8.61 13.08 -7.26
N ALA A 68 8.33 12.40 -6.14
CA ALA A 68 8.22 13.04 -4.83
C ALA A 68 9.56 13.53 -4.29
N PHE A 69 10.65 12.78 -4.49
CA PHE A 69 11.99 13.25 -4.17
C PHE A 69 12.34 14.53 -4.96
N GLN A 70 12.05 14.55 -6.26
CA GLN A 70 12.28 15.74 -7.09
C GLN A 70 11.50 16.95 -6.57
N ARG A 71 10.21 16.78 -6.20
CA ARG A 71 9.38 17.86 -5.66
C ARG A 71 9.89 18.45 -4.34
N ILE A 72 10.66 17.69 -3.56
CA ILE A 72 11.28 18.18 -2.33
C ILE A 72 12.75 18.63 -2.52
N GLY A 73 13.20 18.80 -3.78
CA GLY A 73 14.54 19.32 -4.10
C GLY A 73 15.67 18.29 -4.05
N VAL A 74 15.35 17.00 -4.09
CA VAL A 74 16.32 15.89 -4.14
C VAL A 74 16.45 15.39 -5.56
N GLU A 75 17.68 15.24 -6.08
CA GLU A 75 17.90 14.62 -7.38
C GLU A 75 17.43 13.17 -7.35
N SER A 76 16.52 12.80 -8.26
CA SER A 76 15.97 11.46 -8.27
C SER A 76 15.69 10.96 -9.68
N ARG A 77 15.98 9.67 -9.90
CA ARG A 77 15.63 8.91 -11.11
C ARG A 77 15.14 7.52 -10.72
N ALA A 78 14.31 6.94 -11.57
CA ALA A 78 13.89 5.54 -11.42
C ALA A 78 14.80 4.63 -12.26
N ILE A 79 15.06 3.41 -11.79
CA ILE A 79 15.88 2.41 -12.46
C ILE A 79 15.05 1.17 -12.71
N MET A 80 15.07 0.67 -13.94
CA MET A 80 14.51 -0.62 -14.35
C MET A 80 15.44 -1.37 -15.28
N PRO A 81 15.32 -2.73 -15.36
CA PRO A 81 16.03 -3.48 -16.37
C PRO A 81 15.49 -3.21 -17.79
N THR A 82 16.37 -3.43 -18.79
CA THR A 82 16.01 -3.46 -20.21
C THR A 82 14.93 -4.50 -20.50
N PRO A 83 14.19 -4.43 -21.66
CA PRO A 83 14.38 -3.44 -22.71
C PRO A 83 13.77 -2.07 -22.41
N ALA A 84 14.27 -1.03 -23.07
CA ALA A 84 13.60 0.26 -23.16
C ALA A 84 12.28 0.12 -23.93
N GLN A 85 11.29 0.93 -23.58
CA GLN A 85 9.97 0.91 -24.19
C GLN A 85 9.64 2.29 -24.74
N GLU A 86 8.89 2.31 -25.83
CA GLU A 86 8.41 3.57 -26.38
C GLU A 86 7.53 4.31 -25.37
N GLY A 87 7.84 5.61 -25.18
CA GLY A 87 7.15 6.45 -24.21
C GLY A 87 7.65 6.32 -22.77
N ASP A 88 8.86 5.73 -22.56
CA ASP A 88 9.55 5.81 -21.28
C ASP A 88 9.83 7.28 -20.90
N ASP A 89 9.54 7.64 -19.66
CA ASP A 89 9.80 8.98 -19.10
C ASP A 89 11.32 9.25 -19.05
N PRO A 90 11.80 10.46 -19.31
CA PRO A 90 13.23 10.81 -19.26
C PRO A 90 13.89 10.60 -17.88
N ASP A 91 13.09 10.56 -16.81
CA ASP A 91 13.60 10.24 -15.47
C ASP A 91 13.78 8.73 -15.23
N LEU A 92 13.51 7.88 -16.22
CA LEU A 92 13.76 6.45 -16.15
C LEU A 92 15.14 6.11 -16.75
N ILE A 93 15.94 5.41 -15.95
CA ILE A 93 17.18 4.78 -16.39
C ILE A 93 16.89 3.31 -16.72
N ARG A 94 17.08 2.92 -17.97
CA ARG A 94 17.13 1.52 -18.37
C ARG A 94 18.55 0.99 -18.33
N THR A 95 18.73 -0.18 -17.73
CA THR A 95 20.03 -0.82 -17.60
C THR A 95 19.92 -2.33 -17.79
N GLU A 96 21.03 -2.96 -18.17
CA GLU A 96 21.10 -4.41 -18.20
C GLU A 96 20.89 -5.00 -16.80
N TYR A 97 20.15 -6.11 -16.71
CA TYR A 97 19.88 -6.77 -15.44
C TYR A 97 21.17 -7.20 -14.71
N ALA A 98 22.27 -7.42 -15.44
CA ALA A 98 23.58 -7.73 -14.89
C ALA A 98 24.12 -6.55 -14.06
N ASN A 99 23.97 -5.32 -14.54
CA ASN A 99 24.40 -4.11 -13.86
C ASN A 99 23.74 -3.93 -12.50
N LEU A 100 22.46 -4.32 -12.36
CA LEU A 100 21.78 -4.27 -11.07
C LEU A 100 22.44 -5.16 -10.00
N LYS A 101 23.25 -6.14 -10.40
CA LYS A 101 23.99 -7.04 -9.51
C LYS A 101 25.46 -6.67 -9.34
N ASP A 102 25.89 -5.56 -9.95
CA ASP A 102 27.26 -5.08 -9.93
C ASP A 102 27.42 -3.89 -9.00
N ALA A 103 28.22 -4.05 -7.95
CA ALA A 103 28.49 -2.99 -6.98
C ALA A 103 29.27 -1.82 -7.59
N ALA A 104 30.16 -2.08 -8.57
CA ALA A 104 30.89 -1.01 -9.24
C ALA A 104 29.98 -0.11 -10.06
N TRP A 105 29.00 -0.71 -10.76
CA TRP A 105 27.98 0.05 -11.47
C TRP A 105 27.14 0.91 -10.53
N TRP A 106 26.66 0.36 -9.39
CA TRP A 106 25.93 1.14 -8.40
C TRP A 106 26.77 2.31 -7.86
N LYS A 107 28.04 2.06 -7.55
CA LYS A 107 28.95 3.08 -7.05
C LYS A 107 29.18 4.21 -8.07
N SER A 108 29.19 3.90 -9.38
CA SER A 108 29.37 4.89 -10.44
C SER A 108 28.22 5.89 -10.56
N LEU A 109 27.04 5.58 -10.01
CA LEU A 109 25.89 6.49 -10.02
C LEU A 109 26.05 7.66 -9.05
N GLY A 110 26.94 7.56 -8.06
CA GLY A 110 27.22 8.63 -7.08
C GLY A 110 25.98 9.03 -6.26
N ILE A 111 25.13 8.05 -5.89
CA ILE A 111 23.87 8.28 -5.17
C ILE A 111 24.03 8.01 -3.68
N ASP A 112 23.32 8.77 -2.85
CA ASP A 112 23.31 8.63 -1.39
C ASP A 112 22.45 7.44 -0.93
N GLY A 113 21.34 7.21 -1.61
CA GLY A 113 20.42 6.14 -1.26
C GLY A 113 19.55 5.65 -2.41
N VAL A 114 18.98 4.46 -2.20
CA VAL A 114 18.07 3.83 -3.15
C VAL A 114 16.91 3.13 -2.44
N ILE A 115 15.69 3.31 -2.97
CA ILE A 115 14.53 2.53 -2.61
C ILE A 115 14.41 1.34 -3.56
N LEU A 116 14.63 0.14 -3.05
CA LEU A 116 14.51 -1.10 -3.82
C LEU A 116 13.11 -1.72 -3.66
N TYR A 117 12.32 -1.66 -4.72
CA TYR A 117 10.99 -2.29 -4.83
C TYR A 117 11.13 -3.76 -5.20
N ALA A 118 11.57 -4.56 -4.24
CA ALA A 118 11.86 -5.98 -4.43
C ALA A 118 11.08 -6.89 -3.47
N TRP A 119 10.12 -6.33 -2.73
CA TRP A 119 9.21 -7.05 -1.80
C TRP A 119 9.94 -7.97 -0.80
N GLY A 120 11.21 -7.71 -0.54
CA GLY A 120 12.06 -8.56 0.28
C GLY A 120 12.28 -9.97 -0.28
N MET A 121 11.96 -10.22 -1.55
CA MET A 121 12.09 -11.56 -2.16
C MET A 121 13.54 -11.99 -2.27
N GLY A 122 13.84 -13.23 -1.83
CA GLY A 122 15.19 -13.79 -1.83
C GLY A 122 15.87 -13.84 -3.20
N LYS A 123 15.10 -13.92 -4.30
CA LYS A 123 15.64 -13.89 -5.68
C LYS A 123 16.35 -12.57 -6.02
N TYR A 124 16.04 -11.48 -5.34
CA TYR A 124 16.67 -10.16 -5.53
C TYR A 124 17.80 -9.89 -4.52
N LEU A 125 18.18 -10.87 -3.70
CA LEU A 125 19.33 -10.76 -2.80
C LEU A 125 20.63 -10.32 -3.51
N PRO A 126 20.97 -10.79 -4.74
CA PRO A 126 22.17 -10.31 -5.43
C PRO A 126 22.16 -8.81 -5.69
N ILE A 127 21.00 -8.24 -6.03
CA ILE A 127 20.83 -6.79 -6.24
C ILE A 127 21.00 -6.04 -4.92
N ALA A 128 20.30 -6.46 -3.87
CA ALA A 128 20.40 -5.84 -2.55
C ALA A 128 21.84 -5.89 -2.00
N ARG A 129 22.58 -6.98 -2.28
CA ARG A 129 23.99 -7.11 -1.91
C ARG A 129 24.87 -6.13 -2.69
N ALA A 130 24.69 -6.02 -4.01
CA ALA A 130 25.47 -5.08 -4.83
C ALA A 130 25.29 -3.63 -4.37
N ILE A 131 24.07 -3.22 -4.04
CA ILE A 131 23.78 -1.89 -3.50
C ILE A 131 24.44 -1.69 -2.12
N HIS A 132 24.34 -2.67 -1.25
CA HIS A 132 24.98 -2.64 0.07
C HIS A 132 26.50 -2.55 -0.04
N ASP A 133 27.11 -3.36 -0.91
CA ASP A 133 28.56 -3.41 -1.10
C ASP A 133 29.10 -2.15 -1.79
N ALA A 134 28.26 -1.44 -2.55
CA ALA A 134 28.55 -0.10 -3.08
C ALA A 134 28.57 1.00 -2.01
N GLY A 135 28.13 0.69 -0.77
CA GLY A 135 28.06 1.65 0.33
C GLY A 135 26.85 2.59 0.27
N ILE A 136 25.88 2.32 -0.59
CA ILE A 136 24.66 3.12 -0.77
C ILE A 136 23.64 2.78 0.33
N PHE A 137 22.95 3.80 0.86
CA PHE A 137 21.88 3.56 1.83
C PHE A 137 20.70 2.85 1.18
N LEU A 138 20.50 1.59 1.56
CA LEU A 138 19.49 0.72 0.97
C LEU A 138 18.19 0.72 1.79
N VAL A 139 17.12 1.20 1.17
CA VAL A 139 15.74 1.01 1.67
C VAL A 139 15.11 -0.16 0.91
N VAL A 140 14.79 -1.25 1.60
CA VAL A 140 14.00 -2.34 1.01
C VAL A 140 12.52 -2.07 1.25
N TYR A 141 11.78 -1.87 0.16
CA TYR A 141 10.35 -1.57 0.23
C TYR A 141 9.52 -2.86 0.21
N MET A 142 8.74 -3.07 1.28
CA MET A 142 7.96 -4.27 1.52
C MET A 142 6.48 -4.03 1.18
N ASP A 143 6.18 -3.70 -0.06
CA ASP A 143 4.80 -3.61 -0.55
C ASP A 143 4.19 -5.00 -0.67
N THR A 144 3.67 -5.51 0.42
CA THR A 144 3.13 -6.85 0.52
C THR A 144 1.75 -6.85 1.16
N SER A 145 0.97 -7.88 0.83
CA SER A 145 -0.35 -8.09 1.39
C SER A 145 -0.36 -8.62 2.84
N GLY A 146 0.80 -8.74 3.48
CA GLY A 146 0.91 -9.40 4.79
C GLY A 146 0.82 -10.94 4.74
N LEU A 147 0.56 -11.52 3.58
CA LEU A 147 0.40 -12.98 3.38
C LEU A 147 1.70 -13.76 3.21
N PHE A 148 2.83 -13.23 3.61
CA PHE A 148 4.06 -14.01 3.51
C PHE A 148 4.31 -14.95 4.68
N TYR A 149 3.28 -15.23 5.48
CA TYR A 149 3.32 -16.22 6.54
C TYR A 149 2.43 -17.43 6.26
N PRO A 150 2.99 -18.51 5.69
CA PRO A 150 2.19 -19.67 5.32
C PRO A 150 1.43 -20.29 6.48
N TRP A 151 2.04 -20.40 7.64
CA TRP A 151 1.47 -21.14 8.78
C TRP A 151 0.26 -20.48 9.41
N ARG A 152 0.26 -19.14 9.56
CA ARG A 152 -0.85 -18.42 10.19
C ARG A 152 -2.03 -18.25 9.26
N TYR A 153 -1.75 -18.08 7.96
CA TYR A 153 -2.76 -17.82 6.93
C TYR A 153 -2.74 -18.89 5.84
N TRP A 154 -2.35 -20.12 6.18
CA TRP A 154 -2.15 -21.18 5.22
C TRP A 154 -3.39 -21.44 4.34
N LYS A 155 -4.61 -21.38 4.92
CA LYS A 155 -5.85 -21.52 4.17
C LYS A 155 -6.00 -20.43 3.11
N THR A 156 -5.85 -19.16 3.51
CA THR A 156 -5.97 -18.00 2.61
C THR A 156 -4.90 -18.04 1.52
N LEU A 157 -3.64 -18.32 1.87
CA LEU A 157 -2.54 -18.43 0.90
C LEU A 157 -2.74 -19.61 -0.05
N THR A 158 -3.17 -20.76 0.45
CA THR A 158 -3.47 -21.95 -0.36
C THR A 158 -4.57 -21.65 -1.38
N LEU A 159 -5.68 -21.08 -0.95
CA LEU A 159 -6.79 -20.70 -1.84
C LEU A 159 -6.38 -19.64 -2.85
N GLN A 160 -5.57 -18.68 -2.46
CA GLN A 160 -5.04 -17.67 -3.39
C GLN A 160 -4.18 -18.32 -4.48
N ILE A 161 -3.23 -19.20 -4.10
CA ILE A 161 -2.37 -19.90 -5.04
C ILE A 161 -3.22 -20.77 -5.97
N TRP A 162 -4.15 -21.54 -5.40
CA TRP A 162 -5.04 -22.41 -6.16
C TRP A 162 -5.82 -21.65 -7.23
N ASN A 163 -6.53 -20.59 -6.83
CA ASN A 163 -7.33 -19.81 -7.76
C ASN A 163 -6.47 -19.11 -8.82
N ARG A 164 -5.32 -18.56 -8.43
CA ARG A 164 -4.40 -17.92 -9.37
C ARG A 164 -3.89 -18.88 -10.43
N GLU A 165 -3.44 -20.08 -10.05
CA GLU A 165 -2.91 -21.06 -11.00
C GLU A 165 -4.01 -21.64 -11.88
N LYS A 166 -5.20 -21.88 -11.32
CA LYS A 166 -6.37 -22.32 -12.07
C LYS A 166 -6.78 -21.27 -13.12
N ASN A 167 -6.87 -20.01 -12.76
CA ASN A 167 -7.21 -18.94 -13.69
C ASN A 167 -6.14 -18.74 -14.78
N LYS A 168 -4.86 -18.90 -14.43
CA LYS A 168 -3.75 -18.73 -15.36
C LYS A 168 -3.57 -19.90 -16.34
N ARG A 169 -3.85 -21.14 -15.92
CA ARG A 169 -3.47 -22.36 -16.64
C ARG A 169 -4.63 -23.28 -16.99
N GLY A 170 -5.86 -22.87 -16.61
CA GLY A 170 -7.08 -23.67 -16.82
C GLY A 170 -7.23 -24.85 -15.85
N ASN A 171 -8.36 -25.54 -16.01
CA ASN A 171 -8.78 -26.60 -15.07
C ASN A 171 -7.91 -27.86 -15.10
N LEU A 172 -7.19 -28.13 -16.18
CA LEU A 172 -6.34 -29.32 -16.31
C LEU A 172 -4.94 -29.14 -15.70
N LYS A 173 -4.23 -28.09 -16.08
CA LYS A 173 -2.86 -27.84 -15.64
C LYS A 173 -2.78 -27.01 -14.36
N GLY A 174 -3.78 -26.17 -14.10
CA GLY A 174 -3.83 -25.27 -12.94
C GLY A 174 -3.67 -25.99 -11.60
N PRO A 175 -4.43 -27.08 -11.32
CA PRO A 175 -4.31 -27.82 -10.06
C PRO A 175 -2.91 -28.39 -9.79
N LEU A 176 -2.25 -28.96 -10.81
CA LEU A 176 -0.90 -29.51 -10.66
C LEU A 176 0.10 -28.41 -10.27
N PHE A 177 0.08 -27.28 -10.99
CA PHE A 177 0.97 -26.14 -10.65
C PHE A 177 0.60 -25.48 -9.33
N ALA A 178 -0.68 -25.47 -8.98
CA ALA A 178 -1.12 -25.00 -7.66
C ALA A 178 -0.54 -25.88 -6.54
N CYS A 179 -0.64 -27.20 -6.65
CA CYS A 179 -0.05 -28.11 -5.68
C CYS A 179 1.47 -27.91 -5.54
N LEU A 180 2.20 -27.80 -6.65
CA LEU A 180 3.65 -27.54 -6.62
C LEU A 180 3.99 -26.21 -5.94
N HIS A 181 3.22 -25.14 -6.25
CA HIS A 181 3.41 -23.85 -5.62
C HIS A 181 3.00 -23.84 -4.14
N ILE A 182 1.95 -24.55 -3.76
CA ILE A 182 1.53 -24.70 -2.35
C ILE A 182 2.63 -25.41 -1.56
N ILE A 183 3.13 -26.55 -2.06
CA ILE A 183 4.23 -27.27 -1.43
C ILE A 183 5.44 -26.34 -1.28
N LYS A 184 5.86 -25.68 -2.34
CA LYS A 184 6.98 -24.73 -2.32
C LYS A 184 6.81 -23.60 -1.31
N ASN A 185 5.62 -23.04 -1.20
CA ASN A 185 5.35 -21.90 -0.29
C ASN A 185 5.12 -22.34 1.15
N HIS A 186 4.69 -23.59 1.38
CA HIS A 186 4.47 -24.14 2.70
C HIS A 186 5.68 -24.93 3.24
N THR A 187 6.68 -25.23 2.39
CA THR A 187 7.93 -25.81 2.89
C THR A 187 8.65 -24.78 3.75
N PHE A 188 8.88 -25.18 4.98
CA PHE A 188 9.51 -24.36 6.00
C PHE A 188 10.85 -23.81 5.52
N GLY A 189 10.99 -22.52 5.51
CA GLY A 189 12.28 -21.83 5.43
C GLY A 189 12.72 -21.36 4.04
N ALA A 190 12.27 -21.90 2.91
CA ALA A 190 12.81 -21.51 1.60
C ALA A 190 12.52 -20.03 1.25
N LEU A 191 11.30 -19.58 1.49
CA LEU A 191 10.93 -18.17 1.24
C LEU A 191 11.42 -17.23 2.34
N ASP A 192 11.26 -17.61 3.60
CA ASP A 192 11.64 -16.78 4.73
C ASP A 192 13.16 -16.72 4.92
N TRP A 193 13.87 -17.78 4.63
CA TRP A 193 15.34 -17.79 4.69
C TRP A 193 15.97 -16.87 3.65
N GLY A 194 15.48 -16.94 2.42
CA GLY A 194 15.89 -16.03 1.35
C GLY A 194 15.54 -14.59 1.66
N ARG A 195 14.33 -14.34 2.19
CA ARG A 195 13.89 -13.02 2.63
C ARG A 195 14.76 -12.50 3.77
N ARG A 196 15.03 -13.32 4.79
CA ARG A 196 15.91 -12.95 5.90
C ARG A 196 17.29 -12.50 5.42
N LYS A 197 17.90 -13.23 4.47
CA LYS A 197 19.19 -12.84 3.87
C LYS A 197 19.10 -11.51 3.14
N HIS A 198 18.03 -11.30 2.36
CA HIS A 198 17.78 -10.05 1.64
C HIS A 198 17.64 -8.87 2.62
N LEU A 199 16.76 -9.00 3.63
CA LEU A 199 16.49 -7.92 4.59
C LEU A 199 17.70 -7.56 5.47
N LYS A 200 18.66 -8.47 5.65
CA LYS A 200 19.91 -8.16 6.34
C LYS A 200 20.75 -7.09 5.61
N MET A 201 20.66 -7.02 4.28
CA MET A 201 21.40 -6.05 3.47
C MET A 201 20.84 -4.64 3.62
N ALA A 202 19.55 -4.48 3.94
CA ALA A 202 18.91 -3.19 4.08
C ALA A 202 19.47 -2.36 5.24
N ASN A 203 19.54 -1.05 5.06
CA ASN A 203 19.72 -0.06 6.14
C ASN A 203 18.35 0.24 6.78
N LEU A 204 17.29 0.34 5.97
CA LEU A 204 15.92 0.55 6.39
C LEU A 204 15.00 -0.45 5.68
N ILE A 205 14.01 -0.97 6.40
CA ILE A 205 12.99 -1.88 5.85
C ILE A 205 11.64 -1.18 5.99
N SER A 206 11.06 -0.80 4.87
CA SER A 206 9.86 0.01 4.81
C SER A 206 8.62 -0.83 4.58
N PHE A 207 7.58 -0.58 5.36
CA PHE A 207 6.26 -1.20 5.22
C PHE A 207 5.18 -0.17 4.92
N PRO A 208 4.25 -0.46 4.00
CA PRO A 208 3.23 0.49 3.58
C PRO A 208 2.12 0.70 4.63
N SER A 209 1.96 -0.25 5.55
CA SER A 209 0.93 -0.18 6.60
C SER A 209 1.34 -0.96 7.86
N PRO A 210 0.69 -0.70 9.00
CA PRO A 210 0.88 -1.50 10.21
C PRO A 210 0.60 -2.99 10.01
N ALA A 211 -0.38 -3.34 9.15
CA ALA A 211 -0.73 -4.72 8.86
C ALA A 211 0.46 -5.51 8.28
N ALA A 212 1.14 -4.93 7.29
CA ALA A 212 2.31 -5.54 6.68
C ALA A 212 3.49 -5.62 7.66
N LEU A 213 3.69 -4.58 8.48
CA LEU A 213 4.73 -4.54 9.50
C LEU A 213 4.55 -5.63 10.57
N LEU A 214 3.33 -5.81 11.07
CA LEU A 214 3.01 -6.82 12.11
C LEU A 214 3.38 -8.23 11.66
N SER A 215 3.29 -8.55 10.39
CA SER A 215 3.62 -9.86 9.87
C SER A 215 5.11 -10.23 10.04
N ILE A 216 6.02 -9.27 10.08
CA ILE A 216 7.44 -9.49 10.40
C ILE A 216 7.65 -9.49 11.92
N LEU A 217 7.00 -8.59 12.66
CA LEU A 217 7.14 -8.52 14.12
C LEU A 217 6.65 -9.80 14.80
N ASP A 218 5.58 -10.41 14.33
CA ASP A 218 5.08 -11.71 14.80
C ASP A 218 6.12 -12.84 14.67
N ARG A 219 7.18 -12.60 13.90
CA ARG A 219 8.26 -13.57 13.62
C ARG A 219 9.62 -13.07 14.02
N GLN A 220 9.69 -12.20 14.97
CA GLN A 220 10.97 -11.71 15.48
C GLN A 220 11.96 -12.84 15.80
N TRP A 221 11.45 -14.02 16.22
CA TRP A 221 12.27 -15.20 16.47
C TRP A 221 13.02 -15.71 15.21
N LEU A 222 12.40 -15.58 14.02
CA LEU A 222 12.98 -16.01 12.74
C LEU A 222 13.89 -14.91 12.14
N TYR A 223 13.40 -13.67 12.10
CA TYR A 223 14.13 -12.55 11.48
C TYR A 223 15.26 -12.02 12.37
N GLY A 224 15.10 -12.10 13.67
CA GLY A 224 16.07 -11.63 14.67
C GLY A 224 15.99 -10.13 14.96
N LYS A 225 16.49 -9.75 16.14
CA LYS A 225 16.42 -8.39 16.66
C LYS A 225 17.05 -7.34 15.71
N GLN A 226 18.13 -7.70 15.00
CA GLN A 226 18.81 -6.76 14.11
C GLN A 226 17.95 -6.31 12.93
N ILE A 227 17.18 -7.23 12.32
CA ILE A 227 16.25 -6.89 11.25
C ILE A 227 15.09 -6.07 11.82
N CYS A 228 14.53 -6.50 12.96
CA CYS A 228 13.40 -5.80 13.58
C CYS A 228 13.71 -4.35 14.00
N LYS A 229 14.97 -4.00 14.25
CA LYS A 229 15.40 -2.62 14.54
C LYS A 229 15.41 -1.72 13.31
N LYS A 230 15.39 -2.29 12.10
CA LYS A 230 15.41 -1.55 10.83
C LYS A 230 14.01 -1.33 10.23
N LEU A 231 12.96 -1.81 10.91
CA LEU A 231 11.59 -1.71 10.41
C LEU A 231 11.04 -0.31 10.58
N ALA A 232 10.41 0.23 9.54
CA ALA A 232 9.74 1.51 9.56
C ALA A 232 8.39 1.45 8.84
N LEU A 233 7.43 2.21 9.35
CA LEU A 233 6.16 2.45 8.67
C LEU A 233 6.34 3.65 7.73
N ILE A 234 6.43 3.35 6.44
CA ILE A 234 6.49 4.35 5.37
C ILE A 234 5.40 3.97 4.38
N PRO A 235 4.30 4.72 4.35
CA PRO A 235 3.15 4.41 3.49
C PRO A 235 3.50 4.36 2.01
N ASN A 236 2.66 3.66 1.24
CA ASN A 236 2.71 3.76 -0.21
C ASN A 236 2.56 5.22 -0.63
N PRO A 237 3.34 5.66 -1.62
CA PRO A 237 3.35 7.06 -2.04
C PRO A 237 2.03 7.41 -2.71
N ILE A 238 1.27 8.29 -2.08
CA ILE A 238 0.09 8.89 -2.69
C ILE A 238 0.48 10.24 -3.28
N SER A 239 0.11 10.48 -4.53
CA SER A 239 0.36 11.77 -5.18
C SER A 239 -0.31 12.90 -4.40
N SER A 240 0.38 14.02 -4.24
CA SER A 240 -0.18 15.23 -3.61
C SER A 240 -1.35 15.86 -4.38
N GLU A 241 -1.62 15.38 -5.61
CA GLU A 241 -2.82 15.73 -6.36
C GLU A 241 -4.10 15.15 -5.72
N HIS A 242 -3.98 14.02 -4.98
CA HIS A 242 -5.06 13.51 -4.15
C HIS A 242 -5.17 14.36 -2.88
N THR A 243 -6.02 15.35 -2.93
CA THR A 243 -6.30 16.26 -1.81
C THR A 243 -7.76 16.70 -1.87
N LEU A 244 -8.27 17.23 -0.77
CA LEU A 244 -9.60 17.84 -0.78
C LEU A 244 -9.57 19.11 -1.61
N ASN A 245 -10.47 19.19 -2.57
CA ASN A 245 -10.77 20.45 -3.24
C ASN A 245 -11.88 21.17 -2.46
N PRO A 246 -11.59 22.27 -1.75
CA PRO A 246 -12.57 22.95 -0.90
C PRO A 246 -13.71 23.59 -1.70
N VAL A 247 -13.53 23.77 -3.01
CA VAL A 247 -14.54 24.36 -3.91
C VAL A 247 -15.62 23.35 -4.31
N GLN A 248 -15.37 22.04 -4.12
CA GLN A 248 -16.31 20.99 -4.52
C GLN A 248 -16.96 20.35 -3.29
N PRO A 249 -18.29 20.51 -3.11
CA PRO A 249 -19.01 19.84 -2.03
C PRO A 249 -18.97 18.32 -2.22
N LYS A 250 -18.96 17.59 -1.10
CA LYS A 250 -19.10 16.14 -1.09
C LYS A 250 -20.52 15.75 -1.47
N HIS A 251 -20.65 14.79 -2.38
CA HIS A 251 -21.93 14.23 -2.82
C HIS A 251 -22.23 12.93 -2.08
N ASN A 252 -23.48 12.49 -2.08
CA ASN A 252 -23.90 11.17 -1.60
C ASN A 252 -23.43 10.09 -2.58
N LEU A 253 -22.11 9.94 -2.67
CA LEU A 253 -21.41 9.08 -3.60
C LEU A 253 -20.51 8.10 -2.83
N ILE A 254 -20.74 6.82 -3.09
CA ILE A 254 -19.89 5.71 -2.65
C ILE A 254 -19.04 5.31 -3.85
N VAL A 255 -17.73 5.28 -3.69
CA VAL A 255 -16.79 4.83 -4.73
C VAL A 255 -16.13 3.52 -4.35
N ALA A 256 -16.08 2.56 -5.26
CA ALA A 256 -15.33 1.31 -5.11
C ALA A 256 -14.35 1.16 -6.29
N VAL A 257 -13.06 0.98 -5.99
CA VAL A 257 -12.01 0.91 -7.02
C VAL A 257 -11.19 -0.36 -6.85
N GLY A 258 -11.10 -1.17 -7.91
CA GLY A 258 -10.40 -2.44 -7.79
C GLY A 258 -10.19 -3.19 -9.10
N ARG A 259 -9.45 -4.30 -8.98
CA ARG A 259 -9.35 -5.34 -10.01
C ARG A 259 -10.41 -6.40 -9.70
N TRP A 260 -11.63 -6.18 -10.15
CA TRP A 260 -12.78 -7.02 -9.78
C TRP A 260 -12.75 -8.42 -10.38
N ASP A 261 -11.88 -8.65 -11.37
CA ASP A 261 -11.52 -9.97 -11.91
C ASP A 261 -10.67 -10.79 -10.90
N ASP A 262 -10.05 -10.16 -9.92
CA ASP A 262 -9.40 -10.84 -8.80
C ASP A 262 -10.43 -11.11 -7.68
N CYS A 263 -11.40 -11.97 -7.99
CA CYS A 263 -12.53 -12.28 -7.10
C CYS A 263 -12.10 -12.78 -5.72
N PHE A 264 -10.91 -13.38 -5.63
CA PHE A 264 -10.43 -13.91 -4.36
C PHE A 264 -9.92 -12.79 -3.45
N GLN A 265 -9.03 -11.92 -3.93
CA GLN A 265 -8.51 -10.82 -3.13
C GLN A 265 -9.57 -9.74 -2.91
N LYS A 266 -10.17 -9.28 -3.99
CA LYS A 266 -11.13 -8.16 -3.96
C LYS A 266 -12.50 -8.56 -3.41
N ASN A 267 -12.76 -9.87 -3.31
CA ASN A 267 -14.01 -10.40 -2.77
C ASN A 267 -15.25 -9.80 -3.45
N THR A 268 -15.26 -9.87 -4.78
CA THR A 268 -16.29 -9.25 -5.62
C THR A 268 -17.69 -9.74 -5.28
N ASN A 269 -17.82 -11.01 -4.84
CA ASN A 269 -19.10 -11.55 -4.38
C ASN A 269 -19.64 -10.82 -3.13
N LEU A 270 -18.75 -10.50 -2.18
CA LEU A 270 -19.14 -9.71 -1.00
C LEU A 270 -19.61 -8.31 -1.41
N LEU A 271 -18.91 -7.68 -2.37
CA LEU A 271 -19.31 -6.37 -2.90
C LEU A 271 -20.74 -6.43 -3.46
N MET A 272 -20.99 -7.39 -4.37
CA MET A 272 -22.28 -7.55 -5.05
C MET A 272 -23.42 -7.74 -4.05
N GLN A 273 -23.29 -8.73 -3.18
CA GLN A 273 -24.33 -9.06 -2.19
C GLN A 273 -24.56 -7.94 -1.18
N ALA A 274 -23.50 -7.30 -0.70
CA ALA A 274 -23.64 -6.18 0.23
C ALA A 274 -24.32 -4.96 -0.42
N LEU A 275 -24.05 -4.69 -1.69
CA LEU A 275 -24.71 -3.61 -2.43
C LEU A 275 -26.17 -3.90 -2.70
N GLU A 276 -26.57 -5.14 -3.02
CA GLU A 276 -27.98 -5.53 -3.14
C GLU A 276 -28.75 -5.26 -1.85
N ILE A 277 -28.20 -5.66 -0.71
CA ILE A 277 -28.81 -5.40 0.59
C ILE A 277 -28.88 -3.89 0.89
N PHE A 278 -27.79 -3.19 0.54
CA PHE A 278 -27.66 -1.75 0.78
C PHE A 278 -28.73 -0.94 0.03
N VAL A 279 -28.88 -1.14 -1.28
CA VAL A 279 -29.82 -0.36 -2.10
C VAL A 279 -31.27 -0.61 -1.71
N ASN A 280 -31.59 -1.80 -1.15
CA ASN A 280 -32.92 -2.12 -0.60
C ASN A 280 -33.20 -1.41 0.74
N LYS A 281 -32.18 -1.05 1.51
CA LYS A 281 -32.32 -0.52 2.88
C LYS A 281 -31.94 0.96 3.00
N SER A 282 -31.34 1.55 1.97
CA SER A 282 -30.87 2.94 2.02
C SER A 282 -32.05 3.92 2.13
N PRO A 283 -32.07 4.80 3.14
CA PRO A 283 -33.17 5.73 3.38
C PRO A 283 -33.22 6.90 2.39
N SER A 284 -32.17 7.12 1.64
CA SER A 284 -32.02 8.21 0.67
C SER A 284 -31.22 7.74 -0.56
N PRO A 285 -31.35 8.42 -1.72
CA PRO A 285 -30.62 8.04 -2.91
C PRO A 285 -29.10 8.30 -2.74
N TRP A 286 -28.34 7.23 -2.70
CA TRP A 286 -26.90 7.24 -2.77
C TRP A 286 -26.45 6.58 -4.08
N ILE A 287 -25.54 7.22 -4.78
CA ILE A 287 -24.94 6.65 -5.99
C ILE A 287 -23.73 5.81 -5.58
N VAL A 288 -23.60 4.65 -6.20
CA VAL A 288 -22.43 3.78 -6.08
C VAL A 288 -21.73 3.73 -7.42
N GLU A 289 -20.48 4.15 -7.46
CA GLU A 289 -19.67 4.10 -8.68
C GLU A 289 -18.54 3.07 -8.51
N ILE A 290 -18.52 2.08 -9.41
CA ILE A 290 -17.52 0.99 -9.40
C ILE A 290 -16.56 1.20 -10.55
N TYR A 291 -15.28 1.38 -10.21
CA TYR A 291 -14.20 1.63 -11.14
C TYR A 291 -13.17 0.50 -11.16
N GLY A 292 -12.45 0.40 -12.27
CA GLY A 292 -11.38 -0.55 -12.46
C GLY A 292 -11.74 -1.66 -13.43
N ARG A 293 -11.08 -2.82 -13.31
CA ARG A 293 -11.32 -3.92 -14.23
C ARG A 293 -12.62 -4.65 -13.88
N ILE A 294 -13.63 -4.46 -14.72
CA ILE A 294 -14.97 -5.03 -14.54
C ILE A 294 -15.05 -6.35 -15.34
N PRO A 295 -15.20 -7.50 -14.69
CA PRO A 295 -15.38 -8.79 -15.39
C PRO A 295 -16.82 -8.97 -15.87
N PRO A 296 -17.05 -9.84 -16.90
CA PRO A 296 -18.39 -10.08 -17.48
C PRO A 296 -19.46 -10.41 -16.43
N PHE A 297 -19.17 -11.29 -15.48
CA PHE A 297 -20.14 -11.69 -14.46
C PHE A 297 -20.62 -10.52 -13.57
N LEU A 298 -19.81 -9.44 -13.43
CA LEU A 298 -20.24 -8.25 -12.69
C LEU A 298 -21.22 -7.41 -13.51
N HIS A 299 -21.06 -7.39 -14.84
CA HIS A 299 -22.06 -6.81 -15.77
C HIS A 299 -23.37 -7.61 -15.75
N GLU A 300 -23.28 -8.95 -15.80
CA GLU A 300 -24.44 -9.84 -15.74
C GLU A 300 -25.21 -9.65 -14.44
N TRP A 301 -24.50 -9.61 -13.32
CA TRP A 301 -25.12 -9.30 -12.02
C TRP A 301 -25.84 -7.95 -12.03
N HIS A 302 -25.20 -6.90 -12.54
CA HIS A 302 -25.82 -5.57 -12.59
C HIS A 302 -27.09 -5.55 -13.44
N GLN A 303 -27.10 -6.27 -14.58
CA GLN A 303 -28.28 -6.40 -15.46
C GLN A 303 -29.44 -7.18 -14.80
N GLN A 304 -29.14 -8.05 -13.84
CA GLN A 304 -30.17 -8.81 -13.09
C GLN A 304 -30.78 -8.03 -11.92
N LEU A 305 -30.18 -6.90 -11.55
CA LEU A 305 -30.77 -6.04 -10.52
C LEU A 305 -32.10 -5.43 -11.00
N PRO A 306 -33.06 -5.18 -10.08
CA PRO A 306 -34.25 -4.40 -10.38
C PRO A 306 -33.88 -3.06 -11.05
N PRO A 307 -34.65 -2.59 -12.06
CA PRO A 307 -34.32 -1.38 -12.81
C PRO A 307 -34.06 -0.15 -11.91
N GLN A 308 -34.83 -0.01 -10.83
CA GLN A 308 -34.64 1.06 -9.86
C GLN A 308 -33.26 1.00 -9.19
N HIS A 309 -32.69 -0.19 -8.95
CA HIS A 309 -31.38 -0.35 -8.32
C HIS A 309 -30.24 -0.13 -9.32
N GLN A 310 -30.43 -0.47 -10.60
CA GLN A 310 -29.46 -0.19 -11.64
C GLN A 310 -29.17 1.32 -11.78
N ASN A 311 -30.16 2.17 -11.50
CA ASN A 311 -30.00 3.63 -11.54
C ASN A 311 -29.10 4.18 -10.42
N TYR A 312 -28.83 3.39 -9.37
CA TYR A 312 -27.98 3.80 -8.24
C TYR A 312 -26.61 3.15 -8.25
N ILE A 313 -26.37 2.12 -9.08
CA ILE A 313 -25.10 1.41 -9.16
C ILE A 313 -24.53 1.53 -10.58
N HIS A 314 -23.40 2.20 -10.73
CA HIS A 314 -22.79 2.44 -12.03
C HIS A 314 -21.47 1.69 -12.17
N LEU A 315 -21.31 0.91 -13.24
CA LEU A 315 -20.09 0.20 -13.61
C LEU A 315 -19.30 1.03 -14.62
N ASN A 316 -18.30 1.78 -14.18
CA ASN A 316 -17.61 2.79 -14.98
C ASN A 316 -16.31 2.31 -15.66
N GLY A 317 -15.84 1.08 -15.33
CA GLY A 317 -14.63 0.55 -15.91
C GLY A 317 -13.35 1.29 -15.50
N ILE A 318 -12.32 1.15 -16.32
CA ILE A 318 -11.01 1.80 -16.08
C ILE A 318 -11.05 3.23 -16.59
N ILE A 319 -10.67 4.17 -15.74
CA ILE A 319 -10.54 5.58 -16.10
C ILE A 319 -9.12 6.10 -15.80
N PRO A 320 -8.67 7.17 -16.47
CA PRO A 320 -7.42 7.83 -16.15
C PRO A 320 -7.35 8.32 -14.70
N ASN A 321 -6.18 8.27 -14.09
CA ASN A 321 -5.97 8.68 -12.68
C ASN A 321 -6.48 10.10 -12.40
N GLN A 322 -6.24 11.05 -13.30
CA GLN A 322 -6.73 12.43 -13.17
C GLN A 322 -8.27 12.53 -13.06
N LYS A 323 -9.02 11.65 -13.73
CA LYS A 323 -10.47 11.58 -13.57
C LYS A 323 -10.84 10.97 -12.23
N LEU A 324 -10.10 9.94 -11.79
CA LEU A 324 -10.31 9.28 -10.50
C LEU A 324 -10.08 10.22 -9.32
N ILE A 325 -9.08 11.11 -9.39
CA ILE A 325 -8.86 12.19 -8.41
C ILE A 325 -10.13 13.02 -8.22
N LYS A 326 -10.78 13.43 -9.32
CA LYS A 326 -12.03 14.19 -9.26
C LYS A 326 -13.19 13.40 -8.67
N VAL A 327 -13.24 12.09 -8.90
CA VAL A 327 -14.25 11.21 -8.30
C VAL A 327 -14.04 11.13 -6.78
N TYR A 328 -12.83 10.89 -6.30
CA TYR A 328 -12.55 10.87 -4.86
C TYR A 328 -12.84 12.21 -4.19
N ALA A 329 -12.51 13.32 -4.86
CA ALA A 329 -12.79 14.67 -4.32
C ALA A 329 -14.29 14.90 -4.07
N LYS A 330 -15.17 14.30 -4.88
CA LYS A 330 -16.63 14.41 -4.75
C LYS A 330 -17.25 13.35 -3.83
N SER A 331 -16.61 12.18 -3.68
CA SER A 331 -17.20 11.07 -2.92
C SER A 331 -17.14 11.31 -1.41
N LYS A 332 -18.18 10.86 -0.72
CA LYS A 332 -18.20 10.77 0.76
C LYS A 332 -17.56 9.49 1.26
N ILE A 333 -17.75 8.37 0.57
CA ILE A 333 -17.37 7.03 1.06
C ILE A 333 -16.54 6.29 0.00
N CYS A 334 -15.44 5.68 0.42
CA CYS A 334 -14.71 4.68 -0.35
C CYS A 334 -14.98 3.28 0.23
N LEU A 335 -15.56 2.39 -0.57
CA LEU A 335 -15.89 1.04 -0.17
C LEU A 335 -14.79 0.06 -0.57
N CYS A 336 -14.36 -0.76 0.38
CA CYS A 336 -13.42 -1.85 0.18
C CYS A 336 -14.04 -3.17 0.65
N SER A 337 -14.15 -4.16 -0.23
CA SER A 337 -14.65 -5.50 0.10
C SER A 337 -13.54 -6.56 0.24
N SER A 338 -12.28 -6.17 0.10
CA SER A 338 -11.14 -7.09 -0.01
C SER A 338 -10.97 -7.98 1.22
N ARG A 339 -10.62 -9.26 0.98
CA ARG A 339 -10.27 -10.23 2.03
C ARG A 339 -8.93 -9.96 2.68
N TYR A 340 -8.01 -9.33 1.96
CA TYR A 340 -6.70 -8.94 2.49
C TYR A 340 -6.13 -7.78 1.68
N GLU A 341 -5.48 -6.86 2.37
CA GLU A 341 -4.79 -5.71 1.79
C GLU A 341 -3.58 -5.32 2.63
N GLY A 342 -2.42 -5.26 2.03
CA GLY A 342 -1.23 -4.69 2.65
C GLY A 342 -1.29 -3.17 2.71
N SER A 343 -1.79 -2.58 1.62
CA SER A 343 -2.11 -1.16 1.50
C SER A 343 -3.17 -1.01 0.42
N HIS A 344 -4.37 -0.60 0.79
CA HIS A 344 -5.45 -0.35 -0.15
C HIS A 344 -5.31 1.07 -0.71
N ILE A 345 -4.61 1.21 -1.83
CA ILE A 345 -4.27 2.52 -2.42
C ILE A 345 -5.52 3.35 -2.68
N ALA A 346 -6.59 2.75 -3.18
CA ALA A 346 -7.87 3.45 -3.40
C ALA A 346 -8.42 4.10 -2.12
N SER A 347 -8.35 3.40 -0.97
CA SER A 347 -8.74 4.00 0.32
C SER A 347 -7.80 5.12 0.75
N ALA A 348 -6.49 4.97 0.52
CA ALA A 348 -5.51 6.00 0.83
C ALA A 348 -5.73 7.27 0.01
N GLU A 349 -5.97 7.13 -1.29
CA GLU A 349 -6.30 8.22 -2.20
C GLU A 349 -7.60 8.92 -1.80
N ALA A 350 -8.64 8.15 -1.49
CA ALA A 350 -9.93 8.67 -1.06
C ALA A 350 -9.84 9.44 0.27
N LEU A 351 -9.08 8.92 1.24
CA LEU A 351 -8.82 9.60 2.52
C LEU A 351 -8.09 10.93 2.33
N CYS A 352 -7.07 10.96 1.47
CA CYS A 352 -6.38 12.20 1.11
C CYS A 352 -7.35 13.21 0.46
N ALA A 353 -8.33 12.72 -0.29
CA ALA A 353 -9.39 13.54 -0.87
C ALA A 353 -10.55 13.85 0.11
N GLY A 354 -10.46 13.48 1.39
CA GLY A 354 -11.44 13.78 2.42
C GLY A 354 -12.68 12.86 2.41
N ALA A 355 -12.64 11.71 1.74
CA ALA A 355 -13.65 10.69 1.87
C ALA A 355 -13.35 9.77 3.06
N SER A 356 -14.37 9.13 3.60
CA SER A 356 -14.21 8.08 4.62
C SER A 356 -14.11 6.70 3.99
N VAL A 357 -13.70 5.70 4.76
CA VAL A 357 -13.51 4.33 4.28
C VAL A 357 -14.47 3.37 4.97
N VAL A 358 -15.11 2.49 4.21
CA VAL A 358 -15.92 1.39 4.72
C VAL A 358 -15.36 0.06 4.22
N GLY A 359 -15.28 -0.93 5.08
CA GLY A 359 -14.88 -2.28 4.71
C GLY A 359 -14.92 -3.27 5.86
N PRO A 360 -14.59 -4.55 5.60
CA PRO A 360 -14.68 -5.59 6.61
C PRO A 360 -13.55 -5.49 7.64
N ARG A 361 -13.88 -5.78 8.89
CA ARG A 361 -12.88 -6.00 9.94
C ARG A 361 -12.31 -7.41 9.76
N LEU A 362 -11.04 -7.46 9.47
CA LEU A 362 -10.29 -8.71 9.37
C LEU A 362 -9.18 -8.74 10.43
N THR A 363 -8.39 -9.82 10.45
CA THR A 363 -7.23 -9.85 11.34
C THR A 363 -6.26 -8.72 10.98
N PRO A 364 -5.60 -8.08 11.96
CA PRO A 364 -4.76 -6.91 11.71
C PRO A 364 -3.66 -7.12 10.68
N GLN A 365 -3.17 -8.36 10.52
CA GLN A 365 -2.11 -8.69 9.56
C GLN A 365 -2.61 -8.87 8.13
N LEU A 366 -3.92 -8.98 7.93
CA LEU A 366 -4.51 -9.20 6.60
C LEU A 366 -5.02 -7.91 5.96
N ASN A 367 -5.38 -6.89 6.77
CA ASN A 367 -6.05 -5.73 6.23
C ASN A 367 -5.60 -4.42 6.89
N CYS A 368 -5.18 -3.48 6.05
CA CYS A 368 -4.81 -2.14 6.48
C CYS A 368 -6.01 -1.25 6.86
N LEU A 369 -7.25 -1.65 6.60
CA LEU A 369 -8.43 -0.81 6.82
C LEU A 369 -8.61 -0.40 8.28
N GLN A 370 -8.21 -1.24 9.24
CA GLN A 370 -8.24 -0.85 10.65
C GLN A 370 -7.40 0.40 10.94
N TRP A 371 -6.31 0.57 10.21
CA TRP A 371 -5.51 1.78 10.29
C TRP A 371 -6.23 2.96 9.64
N TYR A 372 -6.77 2.77 8.44
CA TYR A 372 -7.45 3.83 7.69
C TYR A 372 -8.72 4.38 8.34
N VAL A 373 -9.36 3.64 9.24
CA VAL A 373 -10.53 4.12 10.00
C VAL A 373 -10.17 4.64 11.40
N SER A 374 -8.88 4.66 11.77
CA SER A 374 -8.41 4.94 13.13
C SER A 374 -8.54 6.40 13.57
N HIS A 375 -8.86 7.32 12.69
CA HIS A 375 -8.98 8.76 12.98
C HIS A 375 -10.35 9.30 12.55
N ASP A 376 -11.42 8.69 13.07
CA ASP A 376 -12.81 9.04 12.72
C ASP A 376 -13.07 9.12 11.20
N SER A 377 -12.30 8.35 10.44
CA SER A 377 -12.25 8.39 8.98
C SER A 377 -12.93 7.19 8.32
N GLY A 378 -13.86 6.53 9.02
CA GLY A 378 -14.64 5.45 8.43
C GLY A 378 -15.26 4.49 9.42
N THR A 379 -15.90 3.45 8.88
CA THR A 379 -16.57 2.38 9.64
C THR A 379 -16.13 1.01 9.13
N LEU A 380 -15.84 0.09 10.06
CA LEU A 380 -15.57 -1.32 9.75
C LEU A 380 -16.77 -2.17 10.11
N SER A 381 -17.20 -3.05 9.18
CA SER A 381 -18.14 -4.08 9.52
C SER A 381 -17.54 -5.07 10.53
N PRO A 382 -18.34 -5.66 11.42
CA PRO A 382 -17.86 -6.65 12.41
C PRO A 382 -17.14 -7.85 11.80
N ASP A 383 -17.61 -8.29 10.64
CA ASP A 383 -17.13 -9.43 9.88
C ASP A 383 -17.23 -9.18 8.35
N ASP A 384 -16.92 -10.17 7.54
CA ASP A 384 -16.97 -10.13 6.08
C ASP A 384 -18.26 -10.75 5.50
N SER A 385 -19.40 -10.67 6.25
CA SER A 385 -20.71 -11.00 5.71
C SER A 385 -21.34 -9.84 4.94
N PRO A 386 -22.18 -10.12 3.93
CA PRO A 386 -22.89 -9.09 3.17
C PRO A 386 -23.75 -8.18 4.03
N GLU A 387 -24.45 -8.75 5.01
CA GLU A 387 -25.30 -8.04 5.95
C GLU A 387 -24.49 -7.06 6.82
N SER A 388 -23.35 -7.52 7.32
CA SER A 388 -22.45 -6.71 8.14
C SER A 388 -21.84 -5.56 7.34
N LEU A 389 -21.40 -5.81 6.10
CA LEU A 389 -20.81 -4.77 5.25
C LEU A 389 -21.86 -3.74 4.81
N SER A 390 -23.07 -4.18 4.47
CA SER A 390 -24.20 -3.29 4.19
C SER A 390 -24.59 -2.47 5.42
N GLY A 391 -24.60 -3.08 6.60
CA GLY A 391 -24.86 -2.40 7.87
C GLY A 391 -23.82 -1.31 8.15
N ALA A 392 -22.54 -1.58 7.89
CA ALA A 392 -21.46 -0.61 8.05
C ALA A 392 -21.58 0.57 7.06
N LEU A 393 -22.05 0.34 5.83
CA LEU A 393 -22.36 1.42 4.89
C LEU A 393 -23.48 2.33 5.42
N LEU A 394 -24.56 1.74 5.95
CA LEU A 394 -25.68 2.51 6.52
C LEU A 394 -25.26 3.27 7.80
N GLU A 395 -24.36 2.72 8.60
CA GLU A 395 -23.78 3.40 9.76
C GLU A 395 -22.92 4.58 9.32
N GLU A 396 -22.10 4.39 8.30
CA GLU A 396 -21.24 5.45 7.77
C GLU A 396 -22.04 6.59 7.15
N ILE A 397 -23.15 6.29 6.46
CA ILE A 397 -24.08 7.30 5.95
C ILE A 397 -24.63 8.15 7.11
N ARG A 398 -25.10 7.51 8.19
CA ARG A 398 -25.57 8.24 9.37
C ARG A 398 -24.47 9.11 9.99
N ALA A 399 -23.21 8.66 9.96
CA ALA A 399 -22.08 9.45 10.43
C ALA A 399 -21.84 10.71 9.58
N TRP A 400 -22.03 10.61 8.26
CA TRP A 400 -21.99 11.78 7.36
C TRP A 400 -23.19 12.72 7.58
N ASP A 401 -24.39 12.19 7.65
CA ASP A 401 -25.61 12.97 7.79
C ASP A 401 -25.70 13.71 9.14
N SER A 402 -25.13 13.12 10.19
CA SER A 402 -25.02 13.74 11.52
C SER A 402 -23.86 14.74 11.67
N GLY A 403 -23.07 14.95 10.61
CA GLY A 403 -21.88 15.83 10.67
C GLY A 403 -20.70 15.26 11.48
N LYS A 404 -20.74 13.96 11.84
CA LYS A 404 -19.61 13.31 12.52
C LYS A 404 -18.37 13.21 11.63
N ARG A 405 -18.53 13.22 10.31
CA ARG A 405 -17.41 13.20 9.35
C ARG A 405 -17.07 14.61 8.90
N ASN A 406 -15.83 15.00 9.15
CA ASN A 406 -15.27 16.26 8.68
C ASN A 406 -14.28 15.98 7.54
N PRO A 407 -14.63 16.27 6.27
CA PRO A 407 -13.78 15.94 5.13
C PRO A 407 -12.43 16.69 5.15
N GLU A 408 -12.39 17.91 5.71
CA GLU A 408 -11.16 18.68 5.79
C GLU A 408 -10.18 18.10 6.82
N GLU A 409 -10.69 17.66 7.97
CA GLU A 409 -9.86 16.98 8.98
C GLU A 409 -9.35 15.64 8.48
N ILE A 410 -10.20 14.83 7.86
CA ILE A 410 -9.82 13.56 7.22
C ILE A 410 -8.70 13.81 6.22
N SER A 411 -8.90 14.72 5.25
CA SER A 411 -7.91 15.04 4.24
C SER A 411 -6.60 15.53 4.86
N ARG A 412 -6.65 16.53 5.74
CA ARG A 412 -5.46 17.11 6.37
C ARG A 412 -4.63 16.07 7.12
N TYR A 413 -5.29 15.23 7.90
CA TYR A 413 -4.63 14.18 8.67
C TYR A 413 -3.96 13.17 7.74
N TRP A 414 -4.69 12.60 6.78
CA TRP A 414 -4.18 11.55 5.92
C TRP A 414 -3.17 12.06 4.89
N CYS A 415 -3.32 13.25 4.34
CA CYS A 415 -2.30 13.87 3.50
C CYS A 415 -0.96 14.03 4.24
N SER A 416 -0.99 14.41 5.53
CA SER A 416 0.22 14.52 6.35
C SER A 416 0.95 13.19 6.53
N LEU A 417 0.24 12.08 6.43
CA LEU A 417 0.80 10.74 6.56
C LEU A 417 1.14 10.07 5.23
N LEU A 418 0.28 10.21 4.23
CA LEU A 418 0.28 9.38 3.03
C LEU A 418 0.89 10.05 1.80
N HIS A 419 0.96 11.38 1.72
CA HIS A 419 1.59 12.03 0.58
C HIS A 419 3.03 11.58 0.42
N ALA A 420 3.42 11.30 -0.82
CA ALA A 420 4.71 10.74 -1.19
C ALA A 420 5.88 11.58 -0.67
N GLU A 421 5.77 12.91 -0.69
CA GLU A 421 6.77 13.85 -0.18
C GLU A 421 7.06 13.64 1.31
N ASN A 422 6.01 13.34 2.09
CA ASN A 422 6.17 13.08 3.53
C ASN A 422 6.83 11.71 3.79
N SER A 423 6.56 10.73 2.94
CA SER A 423 7.26 9.44 2.96
C SER A 423 8.74 9.60 2.59
N CYS A 424 9.07 10.41 1.58
CA CYS A 424 10.45 10.75 1.22
C CYS A 424 11.19 11.46 2.36
N LYS A 425 10.56 12.46 3.00
CA LYS A 425 11.14 13.16 4.15
C LYS A 425 11.47 12.23 5.31
N ARG A 426 10.61 11.23 5.59
CA ARG A 426 10.88 10.20 6.62
C ARG A 426 12.07 9.32 6.27
N ILE A 427 12.23 8.97 4.99
CA ILE A 427 13.38 8.18 4.51
C ILE A 427 14.66 8.99 4.67
N ILE A 428 14.67 10.26 4.26
CA ILE A 428 15.83 11.16 4.42
C ILE A 428 16.20 11.31 5.89
N ALA A 429 15.22 11.57 6.76
CA ALA A 429 15.47 11.69 8.21
C ALA A 429 16.09 10.41 8.79
N ALA A 430 15.67 9.23 8.34
CA ALA A 430 16.29 7.97 8.76
C ALA A 430 17.73 7.81 8.26
N TYR A 431 18.03 8.29 7.04
CA TYR A 431 19.38 8.33 6.49
C TYR A 431 20.28 9.27 7.29
N GLU A 432 19.87 10.50 7.54
CA GLU A 432 20.61 11.52 8.30
C GLU A 432 20.91 11.02 9.72
N ALA A 433 19.92 10.41 10.39
CA ALA A 433 20.11 9.81 11.70
C ALA A 433 21.16 8.68 11.71
N ALA A 434 21.22 7.90 10.63
CA ALA A 434 22.22 6.85 10.47
C ALA A 434 23.64 7.40 10.19
N GLN A 435 23.75 8.56 9.55
CA GLN A 435 25.03 9.24 9.31
C GLN A 435 25.52 9.98 10.56
N GLY A 436 24.64 10.70 11.27
CA GLY A 436 24.97 11.42 12.50
C GLY A 436 25.46 10.50 13.63
N GLY A 437 25.03 9.25 13.66
CA GLY A 437 25.56 8.23 14.59
C GLY A 437 26.99 7.75 14.27
N LYS A 438 27.53 8.07 13.09
CA LYS A 438 28.91 7.70 12.70
C LYS A 438 29.96 8.79 13.02
N THR A 439 29.49 10.03 13.26
CA THR A 439 30.38 11.18 13.54
C THR A 439 30.66 11.39 15.04
N GLY A 440 30.11 10.53 15.90
CA GLY A 440 30.20 10.61 17.36
C GLY A 440 31.04 9.48 18.01
N LEU A 441 32.10 8.98 17.30
CA LEU A 441 33.10 8.06 17.86
C LEU A 441 34.48 8.70 17.80
#